data_e8edd22577ddad630ff3e0fbd9cea291
#
_entry.id   e8edd22577ddad630ff3e0fbd9cea291
#
_cell.length_a   1.000
_cell.length_b   1.000
_cell.length_c   1.000
_cell.angle_alpha   90.00
_cell.angle_beta   90.00
_cell.angle_gamma   90.00
#
_symmetry.space_group_name_H-M   'P 1'
#
loop_
_entity.id
_entity.type
_entity.pdbx_description
1 polymer ?
#
loop_
_entity_poly.entity_id
_entity_poly.type
_entity_poly.pdbx_seq_one_letter_code
_entity_poly.pdbx_strand_id
1 'polypeptide(L)'
;MKAVRLTEVQHPLQLQNIPMPIIGENDVLVSIKAAGICHTDVHYRAGKSPVHPLPRTLGHEIAGTVEQVGKHATTYKVDDRVCVHYVLSCGTCYFCNTGNEQFCVQGSMIGRYADGGYAEYVSVPQRNLVSLPDEIPFEQGAILMCSSSTAFHALRKSRLQGGETVAIFGVGGLGISAVQLAYSFGALDVYAVDINADKLRLAEKYSAIPVNAMSNDPVAEIRSLTHGKGVDVAIEMIGFPQVMKQAVQSLAVMGRAVIVGISERPLEIDTYRELLGKEAEIIGTNDHLLQELPLLLELARRGKLKLSDAITHTVPLDADAINQALDNLENFSSDIRTVIVP
;
A
#
# COMPACT_ATOMS: atom_id res chain seq x y z
N MET A 1 14.20 -3.94 -23.94
CA MET A 1 13.83 -2.90 -22.98
C MET A 1 14.75 -2.91 -21.77
N LYS A 2 14.89 -1.79 -21.06
CA LYS A 2 15.61 -1.71 -19.79
C LYS A 2 14.72 -2.21 -18.66
N ALA A 3 15.34 -2.91 -17.70
CA ALA A 3 14.71 -3.33 -16.46
C ALA A 3 15.73 -3.40 -15.33
N VAL A 4 15.33 -2.99 -14.11
CA VAL A 4 16.14 -3.14 -12.90
C VAL A 4 15.64 -4.37 -12.15
N ARG A 5 16.52 -5.36 -11.99
CA ARG A 5 16.12 -6.71 -11.60
C ARG A 5 16.87 -7.22 -10.37
N LEU A 6 16.17 -7.96 -9.54
CA LEU A 6 16.74 -8.77 -8.47
C LEU A 6 17.25 -10.07 -9.10
N THR A 7 18.57 -10.26 -9.10
CA THR A 7 19.22 -11.47 -9.64
C THR A 7 19.47 -12.51 -8.54
N GLU A 8 19.70 -12.03 -7.32
CA GLU A 8 19.97 -12.85 -6.14
C GLU A 8 19.47 -12.07 -4.90
N VAL A 9 18.84 -12.75 -3.94
CA VAL A 9 18.42 -12.14 -2.68
C VAL A 9 19.62 -11.66 -1.88
N GLN A 10 19.41 -10.61 -1.06
CA GLN A 10 20.46 -9.95 -0.27
C GLN A 10 21.56 -9.25 -1.10
N HIS A 11 21.32 -9.07 -2.40
CA HIS A 11 22.19 -8.31 -3.29
C HIS A 11 21.48 -7.09 -3.88
N PRO A 12 22.21 -6.06 -4.31
CA PRO A 12 21.63 -4.91 -5.02
C PRO A 12 20.98 -5.36 -6.33
N LEU A 13 19.90 -4.67 -6.70
CA LEU A 13 19.26 -4.83 -8.00
C LEU A 13 20.20 -4.37 -9.12
N GLN A 14 20.08 -4.96 -10.29
CA GLN A 14 20.94 -4.73 -11.45
C GLN A 14 20.13 -4.25 -12.66
N LEU A 15 20.63 -3.22 -13.34
CA LEU A 15 20.08 -2.79 -14.62
C LEU A 15 20.46 -3.81 -15.70
N GLN A 16 19.47 -4.30 -16.44
CA GLN A 16 19.62 -5.26 -17.52
C GLN A 16 18.84 -4.82 -18.76
N ASN A 17 19.35 -5.17 -19.93
CA ASN A 17 18.59 -5.12 -21.18
C ASN A 17 17.96 -6.49 -21.41
N ILE A 18 16.64 -6.55 -21.40
CA ILE A 18 15.86 -7.79 -21.59
C ILE A 18 14.94 -7.66 -22.81
N PRO A 19 14.49 -8.77 -23.39
CA PRO A 19 13.49 -8.74 -24.46
C PRO A 19 12.21 -7.98 -24.02
N MET A 20 11.49 -7.45 -24.99
CA MET A 20 10.13 -6.94 -24.75
C MET A 20 9.22 -8.08 -24.23
N PRO A 21 8.30 -7.80 -23.29
CA PRO A 21 7.34 -8.79 -22.86
C PRO A 21 6.48 -9.30 -24.03
N ILE A 22 6.27 -10.62 -24.05
CA ILE A 22 5.32 -11.22 -25.00
C ILE A 22 3.93 -11.04 -24.41
N ILE A 23 3.01 -10.47 -25.20
CA ILE A 23 1.62 -10.29 -24.80
C ILE A 23 0.78 -11.53 -25.17
N GLY A 24 0.00 -12.02 -24.21
CA GLY A 24 -1.03 -13.01 -24.45
C GLY A 24 -2.26 -12.41 -25.14
N GLU A 25 -3.17 -13.27 -25.60
CA GLU A 25 -4.37 -12.81 -26.34
C GLU A 25 -5.30 -11.89 -25.50
N ASN A 26 -5.28 -12.03 -24.16
CA ASN A 26 -6.07 -11.22 -23.24
C ASN A 26 -5.25 -10.16 -22.50
N ASP A 27 -3.96 -10.02 -22.84
CA ASP A 27 -3.05 -9.14 -22.14
C ASP A 27 -2.94 -7.77 -22.85
N VAL A 28 -2.44 -6.84 -22.08
CA VAL A 28 -2.13 -5.47 -22.52
C VAL A 28 -0.67 -5.18 -22.20
N LEU A 29 0.08 -4.65 -23.15
CA LEU A 29 1.40 -4.08 -22.91
C LEU A 29 1.22 -2.65 -22.42
N VAL A 30 1.75 -2.36 -21.27
CA VAL A 30 1.74 -1.02 -20.68
C VAL A 30 3.13 -0.42 -20.76
N SER A 31 3.25 0.75 -21.39
CA SER A 31 4.42 1.63 -21.32
C SER A 31 4.39 2.33 -19.97
N ILE A 32 5.33 1.98 -19.09
CA ILE A 32 5.39 2.46 -17.71
C ILE A 32 5.79 3.94 -17.70
N LYS A 33 5.01 4.78 -17.06
CA LYS A 33 5.30 6.20 -16.85
C LYS A 33 5.69 6.52 -15.41
N ALA A 34 5.27 5.66 -14.48
CA ALA A 34 5.65 5.76 -13.08
C ALA A 34 5.57 4.39 -12.40
N ALA A 35 6.53 4.11 -11.51
CA ALA A 35 6.49 2.94 -10.62
C ALA A 35 6.87 3.34 -9.19
N GLY A 36 6.01 3.06 -8.22
CA GLY A 36 6.27 3.33 -6.80
C GLY A 36 7.26 2.33 -6.21
N ILE A 37 8.10 2.79 -5.27
CA ILE A 37 8.97 1.95 -4.45
C ILE A 37 8.30 1.71 -3.10
N CYS A 38 8.11 0.45 -2.74
CA CYS A 38 7.39 0.02 -1.54
C CYS A 38 8.34 -0.71 -0.57
N HIS A 39 8.02 -0.68 0.72
CA HIS A 39 8.76 -1.44 1.74
C HIS A 39 8.71 -2.97 1.49
N THR A 40 7.68 -3.44 0.80
CA THR A 40 7.58 -4.83 0.32
C THR A 40 8.74 -5.21 -0.60
N ASP A 41 9.22 -4.28 -1.45
CA ASP A 41 10.37 -4.53 -2.33
C ASP A 41 11.67 -4.66 -1.53
N VAL A 42 11.79 -3.97 -0.38
CA VAL A 42 12.89 -4.17 0.59
C VAL A 42 12.85 -5.59 1.16
N HIS A 43 11.66 -6.09 1.54
CA HIS A 43 11.51 -7.46 2.03
C HIS A 43 11.86 -8.50 0.95
N TYR A 44 11.52 -8.23 -0.31
CA TYR A 44 11.90 -9.10 -1.44
C TYR A 44 13.41 -9.11 -1.65
N ARG A 45 14.04 -7.93 -1.70
CA ARG A 45 15.50 -7.81 -1.83
C ARG A 45 16.22 -8.51 -0.69
N ALA A 46 15.76 -8.35 0.54
CA ALA A 46 16.35 -8.96 1.74
C ALA A 46 16.10 -10.48 1.87
N GLY A 47 15.25 -11.08 1.01
CA GLY A 47 14.89 -12.50 1.08
C GLY A 47 13.95 -12.85 2.24
N LYS A 48 13.37 -11.85 2.93
CA LYS A 48 12.38 -12.05 4.00
C LYS A 48 11.03 -12.56 3.48
N SER A 49 10.70 -12.24 2.24
CA SER A 49 9.55 -12.78 1.53
C SER A 49 10.02 -13.45 0.24
N PRO A 50 9.54 -14.67 -0.08
CA PRO A 50 10.03 -15.40 -1.25
C PRO A 50 9.66 -14.70 -2.56
N VAL A 51 10.65 -14.55 -3.44
CA VAL A 51 10.53 -14.05 -4.82
C VAL A 51 11.10 -15.10 -5.74
N HIS A 52 10.32 -15.60 -6.67
CA HIS A 52 10.80 -16.59 -7.62
C HIS A 52 9.91 -16.69 -8.88
N PRO A 53 10.47 -17.20 -9.99
CA PRO A 53 11.89 -17.49 -10.16
C PRO A 53 12.73 -16.20 -10.23
N LEU A 54 14.01 -16.29 -9.89
CA LEU A 54 14.98 -15.23 -10.15
C LEU A 54 15.69 -15.51 -11.50
N PRO A 55 16.17 -14.48 -12.22
CA PRO A 55 16.07 -13.06 -11.91
C PRO A 55 14.64 -12.52 -12.07
N ARG A 56 14.23 -11.53 -11.23
CA ARG A 56 12.90 -10.94 -11.21
C ARG A 56 12.97 -9.41 -11.30
N THR A 57 12.14 -8.80 -12.15
CA THR A 57 11.88 -7.36 -12.12
C THR A 57 10.90 -7.09 -10.98
N LEU A 58 11.32 -6.28 -9.99
CA LEU A 58 10.47 -5.88 -8.87
C LEU A 58 9.51 -4.74 -9.26
N GLY A 59 8.78 -4.21 -8.27
CA GLY A 59 7.85 -3.10 -8.42
C GLY A 59 6.44 -3.55 -8.77
N HIS A 60 5.50 -3.24 -7.88
CA HIS A 60 4.09 -3.64 -8.01
C HIS A 60 3.14 -2.44 -8.03
N GLU A 61 3.65 -1.24 -7.92
CA GLU A 61 2.90 0.02 -7.98
C GLU A 61 3.14 0.67 -9.33
N ILE A 62 2.24 0.50 -10.30
CA ILE A 62 2.49 0.84 -11.70
C ILE A 62 1.38 1.71 -12.25
N ALA A 63 1.75 2.79 -12.95
CA ALA A 63 0.87 3.57 -13.81
C ALA A 63 1.57 3.85 -15.16
N GLY A 64 0.79 3.91 -16.23
CA GLY A 64 1.35 4.12 -17.55
C GLY A 64 0.28 4.28 -18.62
N THR A 65 0.70 4.12 -19.86
CA THR A 65 -0.16 4.15 -21.05
C THR A 65 -0.17 2.81 -21.75
N VAL A 66 -1.30 2.45 -22.31
CA VAL A 66 -1.43 1.25 -23.14
C VAL A 66 -0.61 1.42 -24.42
N GLU A 67 0.36 0.53 -24.63
CA GLU A 67 1.22 0.51 -25.82
C GLU A 67 0.68 -0.45 -26.89
N GLN A 68 0.19 -1.62 -26.46
CA GLN A 68 -0.35 -2.64 -27.34
C GLN A 68 -1.42 -3.46 -26.61
N VAL A 69 -2.41 -3.94 -27.35
CA VAL A 69 -3.48 -4.81 -26.82
C VAL A 69 -3.45 -6.18 -27.51
N GLY A 70 -3.69 -7.22 -26.74
CA GLY A 70 -3.85 -8.59 -27.25
C GLY A 70 -5.16 -8.71 -28.04
N LYS A 71 -5.26 -9.77 -28.84
CA LYS A 71 -6.37 -10.00 -29.79
C LYS A 71 -7.76 -9.98 -29.14
N HIS A 72 -7.85 -10.44 -27.89
CA HIS A 72 -9.10 -10.51 -27.12
C HIS A 72 -9.19 -9.46 -26.00
N ALA A 73 -8.19 -8.58 -25.88
CA ALA A 73 -8.20 -7.47 -24.95
C ALA A 73 -8.98 -6.30 -25.57
N THR A 74 -10.26 -6.17 -25.26
CA THR A 74 -11.18 -5.20 -25.88
C THR A 74 -11.60 -4.07 -24.95
N THR A 75 -11.19 -4.11 -23.69
CA THR A 75 -11.58 -3.10 -22.68
C THR A 75 -10.80 -1.79 -22.86
N TYR A 76 -9.56 -1.88 -23.32
CA TYR A 76 -8.64 -0.75 -23.46
C TYR A 76 -8.15 -0.63 -24.91
N LYS A 77 -7.68 0.54 -25.25
CA LYS A 77 -7.04 0.87 -26.54
C LYS A 77 -5.69 1.53 -26.32
N VAL A 78 -4.86 1.56 -27.36
CA VAL A 78 -3.57 2.26 -27.34
C VAL A 78 -3.78 3.71 -26.89
N ASP A 79 -2.82 4.22 -26.10
CA ASP A 79 -2.78 5.54 -25.46
C ASP A 79 -3.74 5.71 -24.25
N ASP A 80 -4.57 4.74 -23.91
CA ASP A 80 -5.36 4.82 -22.68
C ASP A 80 -4.44 4.89 -21.46
N ARG A 81 -4.75 5.81 -20.53
CA ARG A 81 -4.05 5.96 -19.25
C ARG A 81 -4.57 4.93 -18.27
N VAL A 82 -3.66 4.16 -17.68
CA VAL A 82 -4.03 3.04 -16.79
C VAL A 82 -3.13 2.94 -15.58
N CYS A 83 -3.71 2.37 -14.51
CA CYS A 83 -2.99 1.83 -13.36
C CYS A 83 -3.10 0.30 -13.36
N VAL A 84 -2.13 -0.37 -12.76
CA VAL A 84 -2.06 -1.83 -12.71
C VAL A 84 -2.37 -2.33 -11.31
N HIS A 85 -3.43 -3.13 -11.19
CA HIS A 85 -3.71 -3.93 -10.00
C HIS A 85 -2.78 -5.14 -9.97
N TYR A 86 -1.89 -5.19 -9.00
CA TYR A 86 -0.80 -6.18 -8.98
C TYR A 86 -1.21 -7.59 -8.56
N VAL A 87 -2.37 -7.77 -7.94
CA VAL A 87 -2.89 -9.09 -7.56
C VAL A 87 -3.46 -9.77 -8.80
N LEU A 88 -2.70 -10.68 -9.38
CA LEU A 88 -3.14 -11.48 -10.51
C LEU A 88 -4.05 -12.60 -10.02
N SER A 89 -5.24 -12.71 -10.60
CA SER A 89 -6.24 -13.67 -10.16
C SER A 89 -6.94 -14.36 -11.35
N CYS A 90 -7.39 -15.61 -11.16
CA CYS A 90 -8.01 -16.39 -12.24
C CYS A 90 -9.40 -15.90 -12.68
N GLY A 91 -10.11 -15.18 -11.83
CA GLY A 91 -11.45 -14.66 -12.10
C GLY A 91 -12.59 -15.66 -12.01
N THR A 92 -12.32 -16.95 -11.77
CA THR A 92 -13.33 -18.02 -11.85
C THR A 92 -13.45 -18.88 -10.59
N CYS A 93 -12.46 -18.85 -9.67
CA CYS A 93 -12.54 -19.61 -8.43
C CYS A 93 -13.54 -18.99 -7.44
N TYR A 94 -13.83 -19.71 -6.36
CA TYR A 94 -14.73 -19.24 -5.32
C TYR A 94 -14.38 -17.84 -4.81
N PHE A 95 -13.12 -17.62 -4.47
CA PHE A 95 -12.68 -16.33 -3.94
C PHE A 95 -12.85 -15.19 -4.95
N CYS A 96 -12.51 -15.42 -6.22
CA CYS A 96 -12.70 -14.43 -7.27
C CYS A 96 -14.18 -14.10 -7.48
N ASN A 97 -15.05 -15.13 -7.48
CA ASN A 97 -16.49 -14.96 -7.69
C ASN A 97 -17.20 -14.32 -6.50
N THR A 98 -16.59 -14.33 -5.31
CA THR A 98 -17.14 -13.70 -4.09
C THR A 98 -16.47 -12.34 -3.80
N GLY A 99 -15.64 -11.81 -4.72
CA GLY A 99 -14.99 -10.51 -4.57
C GLY A 99 -13.87 -10.50 -3.52
N ASN A 100 -13.15 -11.62 -3.37
CA ASN A 100 -12.02 -11.82 -2.47
C ASN A 100 -10.80 -12.36 -3.25
N GLU A 101 -10.52 -11.78 -4.40
CA GLU A 101 -9.51 -12.26 -5.35
C GLU A 101 -8.08 -12.29 -4.79
N GLN A 102 -7.78 -11.55 -3.73
CA GLN A 102 -6.49 -11.62 -3.02
C GLN A 102 -6.21 -13.01 -2.43
N PHE A 103 -7.25 -13.86 -2.29
CA PHE A 103 -7.13 -15.25 -1.87
C PHE A 103 -7.31 -16.25 -3.02
N CYS A 104 -7.15 -15.80 -4.28
CA CYS A 104 -7.30 -16.65 -5.44
C CYS A 104 -6.39 -17.89 -5.34
N VAL A 105 -6.95 -19.09 -5.56
CA VAL A 105 -6.21 -20.36 -5.49
C VAL A 105 -5.15 -20.52 -6.60
N GLN A 106 -5.27 -19.74 -7.67
CA GLN A 106 -4.29 -19.63 -8.76
C GLN A 106 -3.65 -18.23 -8.77
N GLY A 107 -3.66 -17.56 -7.60
CA GLY A 107 -3.20 -16.19 -7.47
C GLY A 107 -1.70 -16.07 -7.72
N SER A 108 -1.31 -14.92 -8.28
CA SER A 108 0.06 -14.52 -8.49
C SER A 108 0.19 -13.01 -8.18
N MET A 109 1.40 -12.49 -8.19
CA MET A 109 1.65 -11.07 -7.94
C MET A 109 2.70 -10.53 -8.89
N ILE A 110 2.40 -9.38 -9.48
CA ILE A 110 3.35 -8.57 -10.24
C ILE A 110 4.46 -8.07 -9.29
N GLY A 111 5.70 -8.07 -9.73
CA GLY A 111 6.86 -7.72 -8.91
C GLY A 111 7.35 -8.83 -7.98
N ARG A 112 6.63 -9.96 -7.90
CA ARG A 112 7.00 -11.11 -7.04
C ARG A 112 7.12 -12.41 -7.82
N TYR A 113 6.05 -12.84 -8.47
CA TYR A 113 5.96 -14.08 -9.24
C TYR A 113 5.86 -13.82 -10.75
N ALA A 114 5.51 -12.61 -11.14
CA ALA A 114 5.58 -12.07 -12.50
C ALA A 114 6.47 -10.83 -12.49
N ASP A 115 7.06 -10.47 -13.64
CA ASP A 115 7.88 -9.27 -13.75
C ASP A 115 7.05 -8.01 -13.51
N GLY A 116 7.65 -7.03 -12.82
CA GLY A 116 7.01 -5.83 -12.31
C GLY A 116 7.43 -4.54 -12.99
N GLY A 117 7.21 -3.43 -12.27
CA GLY A 117 7.25 -2.07 -12.79
C GLY A 117 8.63 -1.39 -12.83
N TYR A 118 9.69 -2.02 -12.33
CA TYR A 118 11.03 -1.44 -12.44
C TYR A 118 11.61 -1.70 -13.84
N ALA A 119 10.85 -1.31 -14.85
CA ALA A 119 11.13 -1.52 -16.27
C ALA A 119 10.45 -0.45 -17.15
N GLU A 120 10.77 -0.43 -18.44
CA GLU A 120 10.10 0.44 -19.41
C GLU A 120 8.69 -0.05 -19.78
N TYR A 121 8.46 -1.37 -19.74
CA TYR A 121 7.18 -1.98 -20.13
C TYR A 121 6.84 -3.17 -19.23
N VAL A 122 5.54 -3.42 -19.09
CA VAL A 122 5.00 -4.62 -18.42
C VAL A 122 3.81 -5.18 -19.20
N SER A 123 3.71 -6.50 -19.30
CA SER A 123 2.53 -7.19 -19.85
C SER A 123 1.64 -7.68 -18.72
N VAL A 124 0.36 -7.33 -18.76
CA VAL A 124 -0.61 -7.69 -17.73
C VAL A 124 -1.96 -8.08 -18.33
N PRO A 125 -2.72 -8.98 -17.72
CA PRO A 125 -4.09 -9.25 -18.16
C PRO A 125 -4.94 -7.97 -18.13
N GLN A 126 -5.77 -7.72 -19.16
CA GLN A 126 -6.60 -6.52 -19.23
C GLN A 126 -7.48 -6.31 -17.99
N ARG A 127 -7.90 -7.40 -17.34
CA ARG A 127 -8.71 -7.34 -16.11
C ARG A 127 -7.98 -6.72 -14.92
N ASN A 128 -6.64 -6.68 -14.96
CA ASN A 128 -5.81 -6.09 -13.93
C ASN A 128 -5.53 -4.60 -14.15
N LEU A 129 -6.14 -4.01 -15.16
CA LEU A 129 -6.01 -2.58 -15.44
C LEU A 129 -7.22 -1.82 -14.87
N VAL A 130 -6.94 -0.60 -14.42
CA VAL A 130 -7.95 0.38 -14.03
C VAL A 130 -7.64 1.69 -14.75
N SER A 131 -8.66 2.31 -15.35
CA SER A 131 -8.47 3.59 -16.04
C SER A 131 -8.00 4.67 -15.07
N LEU A 132 -6.93 5.36 -15.43
CA LEU A 132 -6.39 6.48 -14.65
C LEU A 132 -6.98 7.80 -15.20
N PRO A 133 -7.76 8.55 -14.40
CA PRO A 133 -8.29 9.86 -14.79
C PRO A 133 -7.17 10.83 -15.23
N ASP A 134 -7.46 11.69 -16.20
CA ASP A 134 -6.48 12.64 -16.74
C ASP A 134 -5.95 13.63 -15.69
N GLU A 135 -6.77 13.96 -14.71
CA GLU A 135 -6.43 14.87 -13.63
C GLU A 135 -5.42 14.30 -12.63
N ILE A 136 -5.20 12.97 -12.64
CA ILE A 136 -4.26 12.31 -11.71
C ILE A 136 -2.92 12.06 -12.43
N PRO A 137 -1.80 12.64 -11.97
CA PRO A 137 -0.46 12.34 -12.48
C PRO A 137 -0.12 10.84 -12.36
N PHE A 138 0.71 10.32 -13.25
CA PHE A 138 1.10 8.91 -13.24
C PHE A 138 1.79 8.51 -11.93
N GLU A 139 2.61 9.38 -11.36
CA GLU A 139 3.31 9.15 -10.10
C GLU A 139 2.32 8.90 -8.95
N GLN A 140 1.26 9.70 -8.90
CA GLN A 140 0.19 9.52 -7.91
C GLN A 140 -0.63 8.26 -8.24
N GLY A 141 -0.93 8.02 -9.52
CA GLY A 141 -1.61 6.81 -9.99
C GLY A 141 -0.88 5.54 -9.57
N ALA A 142 0.45 5.52 -9.69
CA ALA A 142 1.27 4.37 -9.31
C ALA A 142 1.15 4.05 -7.81
N ILE A 143 1.38 5.02 -6.93
CA ILE A 143 1.34 4.80 -5.47
C ILE A 143 -0.06 4.54 -4.93
N LEU A 144 -1.11 4.94 -5.65
CA LEU A 144 -2.50 4.56 -5.33
C LEU A 144 -2.69 3.04 -5.34
N MET A 145 -1.97 2.31 -6.20
CA MET A 145 -2.18 0.88 -6.44
C MET A 145 -1.68 -0.04 -5.34
N CYS A 146 -0.95 0.46 -4.35
CA CYS A 146 -0.57 -0.31 -3.16
C CYS A 146 -0.82 0.48 -1.88
N SER A 147 -0.09 1.57 -1.65
CA SER A 147 -0.12 2.26 -0.36
C SER A 147 -1.51 2.81 -0.02
N SER A 148 -2.19 3.44 -0.97
CA SER A 148 -3.52 4.00 -0.71
C SER A 148 -4.62 2.94 -0.76
N SER A 149 -4.51 1.96 -1.66
CA SER A 149 -5.50 0.90 -1.79
C SER A 149 -5.51 -0.05 -0.58
N THR A 150 -4.33 -0.37 -0.02
CA THR A 150 -4.22 -1.16 1.21
C THR A 150 -4.81 -0.39 2.41
N ALA A 151 -4.54 0.91 2.50
CA ALA A 151 -5.14 1.77 3.53
C ALA A 151 -6.67 1.85 3.39
N PHE A 152 -7.16 1.98 2.15
CA PHE A 152 -8.59 1.99 1.86
C PHE A 152 -9.26 0.67 2.27
N HIS A 153 -8.65 -0.47 1.90
CA HIS A 153 -9.17 -1.79 2.28
C HIS A 153 -9.17 -1.98 3.80
N ALA A 154 -8.11 -1.56 4.50
CA ALA A 154 -8.04 -1.62 5.96
C ALA A 154 -9.17 -0.82 6.63
N LEU A 155 -9.44 0.39 6.14
CA LEU A 155 -10.57 1.22 6.62
C LEU A 155 -11.93 0.56 6.34
N ARG A 156 -12.12 -0.06 5.21
CA ARG A 156 -13.34 -0.84 4.93
C ARG A 156 -13.48 -2.03 5.88
N LYS A 157 -12.41 -2.77 6.10
CA LYS A 157 -12.37 -3.91 7.04
C LYS A 157 -12.64 -3.48 8.48
N SER A 158 -12.21 -2.28 8.86
CA SER A 158 -12.48 -1.73 10.19
C SER A 158 -13.96 -1.45 10.45
N ARG A 159 -14.78 -1.37 9.40
CA ARG A 159 -16.20 -0.99 9.49
C ARG A 159 -16.40 0.39 10.14
N LEU A 160 -15.45 1.30 9.89
CA LEU A 160 -15.50 2.67 10.41
C LEU A 160 -16.86 3.33 10.12
N GLN A 161 -17.47 3.89 11.16
CA GLN A 161 -18.74 4.61 11.08
C GLN A 161 -18.51 6.12 11.21
N GLY A 162 -19.41 6.91 10.63
CA GLY A 162 -19.37 8.37 10.80
C GLY A 162 -19.48 8.77 12.27
N GLY A 163 -18.55 9.65 12.71
CA GLY A 163 -18.48 10.13 14.09
C GLY A 163 -17.57 9.30 15.01
N GLU A 164 -17.00 8.19 14.55
CA GLU A 164 -16.01 7.42 15.30
C GLU A 164 -14.62 8.05 15.25
N THR A 165 -13.77 7.69 16.21
CA THR A 165 -12.38 8.13 16.33
C THR A 165 -11.43 7.05 15.84
N VAL A 166 -10.34 7.46 15.18
CA VAL A 166 -9.37 6.54 14.56
C VAL A 166 -7.96 6.85 15.02
N ALA A 167 -7.18 5.85 15.45
CA ALA A 167 -5.73 5.97 15.61
C ALA A 167 -5.01 5.23 14.48
N ILE A 168 -4.07 5.90 13.81
CA ILE A 168 -3.23 5.34 12.74
C ILE A 168 -1.80 5.20 13.30
N PHE A 169 -1.35 3.97 13.46
CA PHE A 169 0.01 3.66 13.92
C PHE A 169 0.94 3.45 12.74
N GLY A 170 1.85 4.39 12.55
CA GLY A 170 2.73 4.51 11.39
C GLY A 170 2.14 5.39 10.28
N VAL A 171 2.61 6.65 10.17
CA VAL A 171 2.14 7.60 9.15
C VAL A 171 3.17 7.79 8.02
N GLY A 172 3.76 6.68 7.56
CA GLY A 172 4.49 6.59 6.30
C GLY A 172 3.56 6.60 5.09
N GLY A 173 3.97 5.98 3.97
CA GLY A 173 3.22 5.99 2.70
C GLY A 173 1.79 5.47 2.81
N LEU A 174 1.56 4.38 3.56
CA LEU A 174 0.22 3.85 3.81
C LEU A 174 -0.55 4.75 4.78
N GLY A 175 0.08 5.12 5.91
CA GLY A 175 -0.59 5.85 6.97
C GLY A 175 -1.04 7.24 6.58
N ILE A 176 -0.27 7.96 5.76
CA ILE A 176 -0.69 9.29 5.29
C ILE A 176 -1.93 9.22 4.36
N SER A 177 -2.07 8.12 3.61
CA SER A 177 -3.29 7.83 2.86
C SER A 177 -4.44 7.47 3.81
N ALA A 178 -4.17 6.64 4.84
CA ALA A 178 -5.17 6.25 5.82
C ALA A 178 -5.72 7.44 6.61
N VAL A 179 -4.89 8.42 6.99
CA VAL A 179 -5.31 9.66 7.65
C VAL A 179 -6.37 10.39 6.80
N GLN A 180 -6.08 10.64 5.53
CA GLN A 180 -6.99 11.36 4.64
C GLN A 180 -8.26 10.56 4.34
N LEU A 181 -8.11 9.26 4.13
CA LEU A 181 -9.23 8.36 3.84
C LEU A 181 -10.13 8.19 5.07
N ALA A 182 -9.60 8.16 6.29
CA ALA A 182 -10.41 8.06 7.51
C ALA A 182 -11.42 9.21 7.61
N TYR A 183 -11.01 10.45 7.34
CA TYR A 183 -11.93 11.59 7.26
C TYR A 183 -12.95 11.44 6.11
N SER A 184 -12.53 10.89 4.97
CA SER A 184 -13.44 10.62 3.86
C SER A 184 -14.48 9.53 4.18
N PHE A 185 -14.17 8.63 5.10
CA PHE A 185 -15.07 7.62 5.66
C PHE A 185 -15.96 8.16 6.82
N GLY A 186 -15.72 9.40 7.27
CA GLY A 186 -16.51 10.06 8.28
C GLY A 186 -15.95 10.02 9.70
N ALA A 187 -14.66 9.72 9.87
CA ALA A 187 -14.01 9.82 11.18
C ALA A 187 -14.18 11.22 11.77
N LEU A 188 -14.45 11.30 13.07
CA LEU A 188 -14.55 12.55 13.81
C LEU A 188 -13.16 13.11 14.09
N ASP A 189 -12.29 12.28 14.69
CA ASP A 189 -10.90 12.60 14.98
C ASP A 189 -9.99 11.47 14.48
N VAL A 190 -8.81 11.85 13.96
CA VAL A 190 -7.76 10.93 13.54
C VAL A 190 -6.48 11.23 14.30
N TYR A 191 -6.01 10.29 15.10
CA TYR A 191 -4.76 10.36 15.84
C TYR A 191 -3.65 9.70 15.03
N ALA A 192 -2.64 10.47 14.64
CA ALA A 192 -1.50 10.01 13.85
C ALA A 192 -0.33 9.67 14.78
N VAL A 193 0.03 8.40 14.88
CA VAL A 193 1.09 7.90 15.76
C VAL A 193 2.32 7.56 14.93
N ASP A 194 3.46 8.21 15.20
CA ASP A 194 4.75 7.91 14.56
C ASP A 194 5.90 8.35 15.49
N ILE A 195 7.11 7.87 15.21
CA ILE A 195 8.35 8.32 15.85
C ILE A 195 9.00 9.49 15.11
N ASN A 196 8.63 9.72 13.85
CA ASN A 196 9.22 10.73 12.97
C ASN A 196 8.37 12.01 12.97
N ALA A 197 8.97 13.10 13.47
CA ALA A 197 8.28 14.39 13.59
C ALA A 197 7.89 15.00 12.23
N ASP A 198 8.63 14.75 11.14
CA ASP A 198 8.30 15.28 9.81
C ASP A 198 7.05 14.60 9.25
N LYS A 199 6.93 13.29 9.43
CA LYS A 199 5.75 12.52 9.06
C LYS A 199 4.52 12.96 9.86
N LEU A 200 4.69 13.23 11.15
CA LEU A 200 3.62 13.76 12.00
C LEU A 200 3.17 15.16 11.55
N ARG A 201 4.12 16.04 11.17
CA ARG A 201 3.76 17.37 10.60
C ARG A 201 2.97 17.25 9.30
N LEU A 202 3.30 16.28 8.47
CA LEU A 202 2.50 16.05 7.26
C LEU A 202 1.10 15.51 7.60
N ALA A 203 0.97 14.62 8.57
CA ALA A 203 -0.33 14.14 9.02
C ALA A 203 -1.19 15.27 9.62
N GLU A 204 -0.57 16.18 10.38
CA GLU A 204 -1.22 17.39 10.94
C GLU A 204 -1.73 18.33 9.82
N LYS A 205 -0.98 18.48 8.71
CA LYS A 205 -1.45 19.22 7.52
C LYS A 205 -2.79 18.66 6.98
N TYR A 206 -3.04 17.37 7.17
CA TYR A 206 -4.30 16.70 6.83
C TYR A 206 -5.26 16.57 8.03
N SER A 207 -5.12 17.45 9.00
CA SER A 207 -5.99 17.57 10.17
C SER A 207 -5.92 16.43 11.19
N ALA A 208 -4.92 15.55 11.10
CA ALA A 208 -4.71 14.55 12.12
C ALA A 208 -4.09 15.15 13.39
N ILE A 209 -4.41 14.60 14.54
CA ILE A 209 -3.83 14.97 15.83
C ILE A 209 -2.54 14.15 16.00
N PRO A 210 -1.36 14.80 16.06
CA PRO A 210 -0.10 14.09 16.14
C PRO A 210 0.13 13.49 17.53
N VAL A 211 0.62 12.25 17.57
CA VAL A 211 1.04 11.52 18.77
C VAL A 211 2.47 11.04 18.54
N ASN A 212 3.44 11.66 19.21
CA ASN A 212 4.86 11.35 19.03
C ASN A 212 5.30 10.21 19.97
N ALA A 213 5.43 9.01 19.41
CA ALA A 213 5.82 7.80 20.16
C ALA A 213 7.31 7.77 20.58
N MET A 214 8.14 8.74 20.14
CA MET A 214 9.49 8.93 20.68
C MET A 214 9.49 9.66 22.01
N SER A 215 8.54 10.55 22.23
CA SER A 215 8.48 11.42 23.41
C SER A 215 7.58 10.87 24.49
N ASN A 216 6.51 10.18 24.11
CA ASN A 216 5.43 9.77 25.00
C ASN A 216 5.02 8.31 24.76
N ASP A 217 4.40 7.69 25.76
CA ASP A 217 3.66 6.45 25.55
C ASP A 217 2.40 6.74 24.72
N PRO A 218 2.30 6.23 23.49
CA PRO A 218 1.18 6.55 22.60
C PRO A 218 -0.17 6.09 23.16
N VAL A 219 -0.22 5.01 23.93
CA VAL A 219 -1.46 4.52 24.55
C VAL A 219 -1.95 5.50 25.62
N ALA A 220 -1.05 5.97 26.49
CA ALA A 220 -1.38 6.93 27.54
C ALA A 220 -1.81 8.28 26.93
N GLU A 221 -1.12 8.73 25.87
CA GLU A 221 -1.45 9.99 25.20
C GLU A 221 -2.80 9.91 24.48
N ILE A 222 -3.09 8.87 23.71
CA ILE A 222 -4.40 8.66 23.08
C ILE A 222 -5.50 8.62 24.13
N ARG A 223 -5.29 7.93 25.26
CA ARG A 223 -6.28 7.92 26.34
C ARG A 223 -6.49 9.30 26.94
N SER A 224 -5.45 10.08 27.13
CA SER A 224 -5.57 11.47 27.61
C SER A 224 -6.38 12.33 26.63
N LEU A 225 -6.08 12.26 25.35
CA LEU A 225 -6.75 13.00 24.29
C LEU A 225 -8.22 12.58 24.11
N THR A 226 -8.56 11.34 24.44
CA THR A 226 -9.92 10.78 24.39
C THR A 226 -10.64 10.77 25.75
N HIS A 227 -10.18 11.54 26.72
CA HIS A 227 -10.76 11.60 28.07
C HIS A 227 -10.90 10.21 28.75
N GLY A 228 -9.91 9.34 28.55
CA GLY A 228 -9.85 8.00 29.12
C GLY A 228 -10.57 6.91 28.33
N LYS A 229 -11.33 7.25 27.28
CA LYS A 229 -12.14 6.30 26.50
C LYS A 229 -11.28 5.39 25.61
N GLY A 230 -10.27 5.91 24.97
CA GLY A 230 -9.57 5.27 23.85
C GLY A 230 -10.27 5.57 22.50
N VAL A 231 -9.83 4.90 21.42
CA VAL A 231 -10.34 5.08 20.06
C VAL A 231 -11.25 3.93 19.63
N ASP A 232 -12.23 4.24 18.77
CA ASP A 232 -13.15 3.24 18.22
C ASP A 232 -12.46 2.31 17.22
N VAL A 233 -11.49 2.84 16.46
CA VAL A 233 -10.70 2.09 15.48
C VAL A 233 -9.21 2.40 15.68
N ALA A 234 -8.37 1.38 15.69
CA ALA A 234 -6.91 1.50 15.61
C ALA A 234 -6.41 0.74 14.38
N ILE A 235 -5.60 1.36 13.52
CA ILE A 235 -5.03 0.72 12.33
C ILE A 235 -3.51 0.71 12.47
N GLU A 236 -2.92 -0.49 12.48
CA GLU A 236 -1.50 -0.69 12.61
C GLU A 236 -0.87 -1.01 11.26
N MET A 237 0.12 -0.19 10.82
CA MET A 237 0.71 -0.23 9.48
C MET A 237 2.24 -0.39 9.48
N ILE A 238 2.84 -0.77 10.61
CA ILE A 238 4.31 -0.88 10.78
C ILE A 238 4.76 -2.34 10.75
N GLY A 239 4.04 -3.22 11.46
CA GLY A 239 4.37 -4.64 11.54
C GLY A 239 5.25 -5.01 12.74
N PHE A 240 5.38 -4.16 13.75
CA PHE A 240 6.09 -4.52 14.99
C PHE A 240 5.10 -5.00 16.05
N PRO A 241 5.30 -6.19 16.68
CA PRO A 241 4.40 -6.71 17.72
C PRO A 241 4.10 -5.73 18.85
N GLN A 242 5.09 -4.92 19.26
CA GLN A 242 4.90 -3.89 20.26
C GLN A 242 3.89 -2.82 19.81
N VAL A 243 3.95 -2.39 18.54
CA VAL A 243 3.03 -1.39 18.00
C VAL A 243 1.64 -1.98 17.78
N MET A 244 1.55 -3.23 17.33
CA MET A 244 0.28 -3.97 17.26
C MET A 244 -0.39 -4.04 18.63
N LYS A 245 0.39 -4.31 19.68
CA LYS A 245 -0.10 -4.33 21.07
C LYS A 245 -0.60 -2.95 21.50
N GLN A 246 0.15 -1.89 21.21
CA GLN A 246 -0.26 -0.51 21.50
C GLN A 246 -1.56 -0.14 20.79
N ALA A 247 -1.75 -0.58 19.53
CA ALA A 247 -3.01 -0.39 18.80
C ALA A 247 -4.20 -1.04 19.55
N VAL A 248 -4.05 -2.30 20.00
CA VAL A 248 -5.07 -3.00 20.78
C VAL A 248 -5.33 -2.30 22.13
N GLN A 249 -4.28 -1.88 22.82
CA GLN A 249 -4.38 -1.21 24.12
C GLN A 249 -5.07 0.16 24.04
N SER A 250 -4.93 0.84 22.90
CA SER A 250 -5.54 2.16 22.65
C SER A 250 -7.06 2.10 22.42
N LEU A 251 -7.63 0.91 22.22
CA LEU A 251 -9.05 0.75 21.91
C LEU A 251 -9.97 1.16 23.06
N ALA A 252 -11.07 1.77 22.69
CA ALA A 252 -12.26 1.92 23.52
C ALA A 252 -12.96 0.58 23.77
N VAL A 253 -14.01 0.56 24.57
CA VAL A 253 -14.94 -0.58 24.66
C VAL A 253 -15.60 -0.78 23.31
N MET A 254 -15.70 -2.03 22.84
CA MET A 254 -16.17 -2.44 21.50
C MET A 254 -15.31 -1.90 20.34
N GLY A 255 -14.09 -1.45 20.61
CA GLY A 255 -13.16 -0.96 19.59
C GLY A 255 -12.57 -2.08 18.72
N ARG A 256 -12.03 -1.70 17.55
CA ARG A 256 -11.52 -2.63 16.54
C ARG A 256 -10.09 -2.26 16.16
N ALA A 257 -9.13 -3.18 16.38
CA ALA A 257 -7.76 -3.06 15.90
C ALA A 257 -7.61 -3.78 14.56
N VAL A 258 -7.21 -3.07 13.52
CA VAL A 258 -6.93 -3.62 12.18
C VAL A 258 -5.43 -3.74 12.01
N ILE A 259 -4.94 -4.95 11.80
CA ILE A 259 -3.53 -5.24 11.59
C ILE A 259 -3.24 -5.35 10.10
N VAL A 260 -2.39 -4.46 9.62
CA VAL A 260 -1.95 -4.34 8.22
C VAL A 260 -0.47 -4.70 8.09
N GLY A 261 0.34 -4.27 9.06
CA GLY A 261 1.78 -4.45 9.04
C GLY A 261 2.19 -5.92 9.12
N ILE A 262 3.20 -6.30 8.32
CA ILE A 262 3.71 -7.68 8.26
C ILE A 262 4.72 -7.89 9.39
N SER A 263 4.54 -8.95 10.18
CA SER A 263 5.46 -9.35 11.25
C SER A 263 5.77 -10.85 11.18
N GLU A 264 7.04 -11.19 11.37
CA GLU A 264 7.48 -12.59 11.56
C GLU A 264 7.38 -13.04 13.02
N ARG A 265 7.13 -12.11 13.95
CA ARG A 265 7.03 -12.37 15.39
C ARG A 265 5.57 -12.35 15.83
N PRO A 266 5.20 -13.19 16.82
CA PRO A 266 3.83 -13.25 17.32
C PRO A 266 3.42 -11.95 18.04
N LEU A 267 2.13 -11.62 17.95
CA LEU A 267 1.47 -10.63 18.81
C LEU A 267 1.05 -11.30 20.11
N GLU A 268 1.53 -10.80 21.25
CA GLU A 268 1.15 -11.26 22.58
C GLU A 268 0.21 -10.25 23.25
N ILE A 269 -0.98 -10.71 23.62
CA ILE A 269 -2.03 -9.90 24.26
C ILE A 269 -2.57 -10.56 25.52
N ASP A 270 -3.00 -9.76 26.49
CA ASP A 270 -3.82 -10.20 27.62
C ASP A 270 -5.28 -10.31 27.18
N THR A 271 -5.70 -11.52 26.83
CA THR A 271 -7.04 -11.76 26.27
C THR A 271 -8.16 -11.33 27.21
N TYR A 272 -7.97 -11.42 28.52
CA TYR A 272 -9.00 -11.01 29.48
C TYR A 272 -9.15 -9.48 29.54
N ARG A 273 -8.05 -8.76 29.70
CA ARG A 273 -8.10 -7.30 29.88
C ARG A 273 -8.20 -6.54 28.56
N GLU A 274 -7.54 -7.02 27.51
CA GLU A 274 -7.39 -6.30 26.24
C GLU A 274 -8.49 -6.63 25.23
N LEU A 275 -9.10 -7.83 25.32
CA LEU A 275 -10.22 -8.25 24.47
C LEU A 275 -11.53 -8.42 25.21
N LEU A 276 -11.65 -9.44 26.11
CA LEU A 276 -12.91 -9.80 26.75
C LEU A 276 -13.49 -8.65 27.59
N GLY A 277 -12.64 -7.97 28.36
CA GLY A 277 -13.07 -6.86 29.24
C GLY A 277 -13.53 -5.61 28.48
N LYS A 278 -13.31 -5.56 27.17
CA LYS A 278 -13.73 -4.46 26.29
C LYS A 278 -14.68 -4.91 25.19
N GLU A 279 -14.90 -6.22 24.99
CA GLU A 279 -15.52 -6.79 23.78
C GLU A 279 -14.86 -6.25 22.49
N ALA A 280 -13.52 -6.10 22.54
CA ALA A 280 -12.75 -5.56 21.41
C ALA A 280 -12.47 -6.63 20.37
N GLU A 281 -12.19 -6.19 19.14
CA GLU A 281 -11.86 -7.06 18.01
C GLU A 281 -10.45 -6.82 17.50
N ILE A 282 -9.78 -7.88 17.04
CA ILE A 282 -8.56 -7.80 16.24
C ILE A 282 -8.89 -8.35 14.85
N ILE A 283 -8.66 -7.54 13.82
CA ILE A 283 -9.03 -7.82 12.44
C ILE A 283 -7.77 -7.86 11.59
N GLY A 284 -7.51 -8.97 10.91
CA GLY A 284 -6.50 -9.06 9.87
C GLY A 284 -6.99 -8.47 8.56
N THR A 285 -6.12 -7.79 7.82
CA THR A 285 -6.36 -7.34 6.46
C THR A 285 -5.20 -7.76 5.57
N ASN A 286 -5.50 -8.05 4.31
CA ASN A 286 -4.49 -8.50 3.34
C ASN A 286 -4.76 -7.85 1.99
N ASP A 287 -3.75 -7.18 1.45
CA ASP A 287 -3.79 -6.50 0.16
C ASP A 287 -4.99 -5.53 0.03
N HIS A 288 -5.62 -5.53 -1.13
CA HIS A 288 -6.81 -4.77 -1.50
C HIS A 288 -7.55 -5.48 -2.64
N LEU A 289 -8.71 -4.96 -3.02
CA LEU A 289 -9.57 -5.55 -4.04
C LEU A 289 -9.63 -4.68 -5.29
N LEU A 290 -9.63 -5.31 -6.47
CA LEU A 290 -9.79 -4.61 -7.75
C LEU A 290 -11.06 -3.73 -7.77
N GLN A 291 -12.16 -4.23 -7.21
CA GLN A 291 -13.44 -3.51 -7.14
C GLN A 291 -13.39 -2.24 -6.25
N GLU A 292 -12.37 -2.05 -5.43
CA GLU A 292 -12.20 -0.87 -4.58
C GLU A 292 -11.50 0.27 -5.31
N LEU A 293 -10.67 -0.05 -6.31
CA LEU A 293 -9.83 0.91 -7.01
C LEU A 293 -10.60 2.03 -7.75
N PRO A 294 -11.73 1.76 -8.44
CA PRO A 294 -12.49 2.84 -9.08
C PRO A 294 -12.97 3.91 -8.10
N LEU A 295 -13.44 3.52 -6.91
CA LEU A 295 -13.84 4.49 -5.90
C LEU A 295 -12.64 5.23 -5.31
N LEU A 296 -11.53 4.55 -5.08
CA LEU A 296 -10.29 5.16 -4.59
C LEU A 296 -9.77 6.23 -5.57
N LEU A 297 -9.74 5.93 -6.88
CA LEU A 297 -9.36 6.87 -7.92
C LEU A 297 -10.32 8.07 -7.99
N GLU A 298 -11.62 7.83 -7.82
CA GLU A 298 -12.61 8.92 -7.78
C GLU A 298 -12.42 9.83 -6.55
N LEU A 299 -12.08 9.28 -5.38
CA LEU A 299 -11.74 10.07 -4.20
C LEU A 299 -10.49 10.92 -4.44
N ALA A 300 -9.46 10.35 -5.08
CA ALA A 300 -8.26 11.10 -5.45
C ALA A 300 -8.58 12.20 -6.47
N ARG A 301 -9.35 11.89 -7.53
CA ARG A 301 -9.80 12.87 -8.54
C ARG A 301 -10.58 14.04 -7.93
N ARG A 302 -11.40 13.79 -6.90
CA ARG A 302 -12.13 14.82 -6.16
C ARG A 302 -11.31 15.56 -5.11
N GLY A 303 -9.99 15.27 -5.01
CA GLY A 303 -9.10 15.91 -4.04
C GLY A 303 -9.34 15.50 -2.58
N LYS A 304 -10.06 14.37 -2.35
CA LYS A 304 -10.25 13.79 -1.02
C LYS A 304 -9.03 12.99 -0.56
N LEU A 305 -8.15 12.64 -1.49
CA LEU A 305 -6.86 12.01 -1.26
C LEU A 305 -5.82 12.76 -2.09
N LYS A 306 -4.95 13.48 -1.42
CA LYS A 306 -3.88 14.29 -2.02
C LYS A 306 -2.55 13.59 -1.77
N LEU A 307 -1.91 13.14 -2.84
CA LEU A 307 -0.68 12.36 -2.75
C LEU A 307 0.58 13.12 -3.19
N SER A 308 0.43 14.32 -3.74
CA SER A 308 1.56 15.16 -4.15
C SER A 308 2.58 15.38 -3.03
N ASP A 309 2.11 15.60 -1.81
CA ASP A 309 2.96 15.84 -0.65
C ASP A 309 3.60 14.55 -0.09
N ALA A 310 3.02 13.39 -0.41
CA ALA A 310 3.57 12.10 -0.01
C ALA A 310 4.73 11.66 -0.91
N ILE A 311 4.76 12.10 -2.17
CA ILE A 311 5.86 11.81 -3.09
C ILE A 311 7.00 12.76 -2.77
N THR A 312 7.97 12.29 -1.98
CA THR A 312 9.13 13.08 -1.54
C THR A 312 10.25 13.09 -2.57
N HIS A 313 10.36 12.05 -3.37
CA HIS A 313 11.41 11.91 -4.38
C HIS A 313 10.90 11.23 -5.65
N THR A 314 11.49 11.64 -6.79
CA THR A 314 11.42 10.90 -8.05
C THR A 314 12.83 10.50 -8.46
N VAL A 315 12.99 9.30 -9.00
CA VAL A 315 14.28 8.76 -9.46
C VAL A 315 14.13 8.18 -10.87
N PRO A 316 15.18 8.21 -11.70
CA PRO A 316 15.14 7.55 -13.01
C PRO A 316 15.11 6.02 -12.87
N LEU A 317 14.84 5.31 -13.98
CA LEU A 317 15.00 3.87 -14.08
C LEU A 317 16.50 3.50 -14.12
N ASP A 318 17.13 3.61 -12.98
CA ASP A 318 18.56 3.40 -12.77
C ASP A 318 18.80 2.54 -11.53
N ALA A 319 19.74 1.59 -11.61
CA ALA A 319 19.94 0.62 -10.55
C ALA A 319 20.47 1.25 -9.27
N ASP A 320 21.41 2.20 -9.36
CA ASP A 320 22.02 2.83 -8.18
C ASP A 320 21.00 3.71 -7.46
N ALA A 321 20.22 4.50 -8.21
CA ALA A 321 19.17 5.35 -7.67
C ALA A 321 18.05 4.52 -6.97
N ILE A 322 17.63 3.39 -7.56
CA ILE A 322 16.62 2.50 -6.99
C ILE A 322 17.16 1.79 -5.75
N ASN A 323 18.39 1.27 -5.78
CA ASN A 323 19.01 0.66 -4.61
C ASN A 323 19.15 1.64 -3.45
N GLN A 324 19.59 2.88 -3.71
CA GLN A 324 19.66 3.91 -2.68
C GLN A 324 18.27 4.21 -2.07
N ALA A 325 17.22 4.25 -2.87
CA ALA A 325 15.86 4.45 -2.37
C ALA A 325 15.40 3.27 -1.51
N LEU A 326 15.73 2.03 -1.87
CA LEU A 326 15.45 0.85 -1.06
C LEU A 326 16.24 0.86 0.27
N ASP A 327 17.51 1.30 0.26
CA ASP A 327 18.33 1.45 1.46
C ASP A 327 17.76 2.53 2.41
N ASN A 328 17.29 3.64 1.86
CA ASN A 328 16.63 4.70 2.63
C ASN A 328 15.36 4.18 3.32
N LEU A 329 14.55 3.38 2.63
CA LEU A 329 13.36 2.76 3.23
C LEU A 329 13.72 1.75 4.33
N GLU A 330 14.75 0.93 4.13
CA GLU A 330 15.22 -0.05 5.12
C GLU A 330 15.70 0.63 6.41
N ASN A 331 16.32 1.80 6.29
CA ASN A 331 16.83 2.59 7.41
C ASN A 331 15.79 3.56 8.01
N PHE A 332 14.50 3.44 7.65
CA PHE A 332 13.41 4.28 8.14
C PHE A 332 13.68 5.79 8.00
N SER A 333 14.24 6.20 6.85
CA SER A 333 14.49 7.61 6.56
C SER A 333 13.22 8.47 6.66
N SER A 334 13.37 9.78 6.56
CA SER A 334 12.24 10.72 6.50
C SER A 334 11.43 10.63 5.21
N ASP A 335 11.93 9.92 4.19
CA ASP A 335 11.25 9.74 2.92
C ASP A 335 9.93 9.01 3.12
N ILE A 336 8.87 9.52 2.47
CA ILE A 336 7.54 8.94 2.57
C ILE A 336 7.31 8.03 1.38
N ARG A 337 7.43 8.57 0.15
CA ARG A 337 7.28 7.81 -1.08
C ARG A 337 8.33 8.24 -2.10
N THR A 338 8.99 7.28 -2.71
CA THR A 338 9.84 7.46 -3.89
C THR A 338 9.19 6.81 -5.10
N VAL A 339 9.22 7.50 -6.23
CA VAL A 339 8.63 7.02 -7.50
C VAL A 339 9.69 7.00 -8.59
N ILE A 340 9.77 5.88 -9.31
CA ILE A 340 10.60 5.73 -10.50
C ILE A 340 9.85 6.35 -11.68
N VAL A 341 10.53 7.19 -12.44
CA VAL A 341 10.05 7.75 -13.72
C VAL A 341 11.02 7.26 -14.80
N PRO A 342 10.63 6.27 -15.64
CA PRO A 342 11.48 5.67 -16.65
C PRO A 342 11.95 6.62 -17.74
#